data_b6df362e595d0c9265be97de778fbb57
#
_entry.id   b6df362e595d0c9265be97de778fbb57
#
_cell.length_a   1.000
_cell.length_b   1.000
_cell.length_c   1.000
_cell.angle_alpha   90.00
_cell.angle_beta   90.00
_cell.angle_gamma   90.00
#
_symmetry.space_group_name_H-M   'P 1'
#
loop_
_entity.id
_entity.type
_entity.pdbx_description
1 polymer ?
#
loop_
_entity_poly.entity_id
_entity_poly.type
_entity_poly.pdbx_seq_one_letter_code
_entity_poly.pdbx_strand_id
1 'polypeptide(L)'
;MNYADRIEVYKGVVPVGFGTDAIGGVVNIVTNKQPGKWFLDASYSYGSFNTHKSYVRFGQIFKNGFMYEVNAFQNFSDNDYYVDTYVRDFEIREDGSVRFPPLDKSKIYHLKRFNDQYHNEAVIGKIGVVGKKWADRLALSFNYSYFYKEIQTGVYQDVVFGEKFRKGHSLAPSLEYYKKNLFVKNLDLLLTANYNHNLTNNVDTASRAYNWRGEFYERGSRGEQSYQNSESKNKNWNGTLRMNYHIGEAHTFTFSHVVSDFERTSRSIIGASSKFTDFSIPKITRKNVSGLSYRLMPVSY
;
A
#
# COMPACT_ATOMS: atom_id res chain seq x y z
N MET A 1 -1.43 7.84 8.11
CA MET A 1 -2.74 8.42 7.69
C MET A 1 -2.87 9.92 8.05
N ASN A 2 -1.76 10.64 8.12
CA ASN A 2 -1.71 12.02 8.62
C ASN A 2 -2.39 13.08 7.72
N TYR A 3 -2.84 12.70 6.52
CA TYR A 3 -3.52 13.58 5.56
C TYR A 3 -5.03 13.34 5.47
N ALA A 4 -5.56 12.41 6.27
CA ALA A 4 -6.99 12.13 6.29
C ALA A 4 -7.72 13.17 7.13
N ASP A 5 -8.77 13.79 6.57
CA ASP A 5 -9.71 14.63 7.30
C ASP A 5 -10.65 13.75 8.13
N ARG A 6 -11.18 12.69 7.51
CA ARG A 6 -11.98 11.68 8.17
C ARG A 6 -11.89 10.33 7.46
N ILE A 7 -12.24 9.30 8.18
CA ILE A 7 -12.36 7.93 7.65
C ILE A 7 -13.83 7.53 7.74
N GLU A 8 -14.40 7.16 6.59
CA GLU A 8 -15.77 6.67 6.48
C GLU A 8 -15.73 5.16 6.29
N VAL A 9 -16.44 4.43 7.13
CA VAL A 9 -16.50 2.96 7.07
C VAL A 9 -17.91 2.54 6.71
N TYR A 10 -18.07 1.91 5.56
CA TYR A 10 -19.32 1.32 5.09
C TYR A 10 -19.24 -0.19 5.32
N LYS A 11 -20.09 -0.73 6.20
CA LYS A 11 -20.16 -2.16 6.50
C LYS A 11 -21.38 -2.77 5.79
N GLY A 12 -21.21 -3.94 5.18
CA GLY A 12 -22.31 -4.64 4.50
C GLY A 12 -22.62 -4.05 3.12
N VAL A 13 -23.75 -3.39 2.96
CA VAL A 13 -24.16 -2.81 1.67
C VAL A 13 -23.34 -1.57 1.36
N VAL A 14 -22.57 -1.64 0.28
CA VAL A 14 -21.70 -0.57 -0.19
C VAL A 14 -22.45 0.29 -1.20
N PRO A 15 -22.40 1.65 -1.09
CA PRO A 15 -23.00 2.52 -2.11
C PRO A 15 -22.45 2.25 -3.50
N VAL A 16 -23.31 2.25 -4.51
CA VAL A 16 -23.00 1.96 -5.93
C VAL A 16 -21.79 2.75 -6.45
N GLY A 17 -21.54 3.93 -5.89
CA GLY A 17 -20.42 4.78 -6.25
C GLY A 17 -19.02 4.23 -5.91
N PHE A 18 -18.89 3.19 -5.11
CA PHE A 18 -17.62 2.58 -4.74
C PHE A 18 -17.29 1.30 -5.54
N GLY A 19 -18.17 0.89 -6.46
CA GLY A 19 -18.00 -0.34 -7.25
C GLY A 19 -18.52 -1.59 -6.54
N THR A 20 -18.25 -2.76 -7.12
CA THR A 20 -18.86 -4.04 -6.71
C THR A 20 -17.92 -5.01 -6.00
N ASP A 21 -16.64 -4.72 -5.91
CA ASP A 21 -15.64 -5.64 -5.33
C ASP A 21 -15.62 -5.67 -3.79
N ALA A 22 -16.46 -4.86 -3.17
CA ALA A 22 -16.54 -4.75 -1.71
C ALA A 22 -17.48 -5.81 -1.12
N ILE A 23 -16.96 -6.99 -0.84
CA ILE A 23 -17.74 -8.11 -0.28
C ILE A 23 -18.09 -7.87 1.20
N GLY A 24 -17.21 -7.25 1.98
CA GLY A 24 -17.39 -7.04 3.42
C GLY A 24 -17.58 -5.58 3.85
N GLY A 25 -17.39 -4.64 2.95
CA GLY A 25 -17.48 -3.20 3.21
C GLY A 25 -16.43 -2.38 2.49
N VAL A 26 -16.48 -1.05 2.70
CA VAL A 26 -15.53 -0.07 2.15
C VAL A 26 -15.03 0.84 3.25
N VAL A 27 -13.74 1.10 3.23
CA VAL A 27 -13.09 2.16 4.00
C VAL A 27 -12.75 3.30 3.04
N ASN A 28 -13.43 4.43 3.18
CA ASN A 28 -13.17 5.63 2.40
C ASN A 28 -12.37 6.63 3.21
N ILE A 29 -11.20 6.99 2.73
CA ILE A 29 -10.34 8.01 3.36
C ILE A 29 -10.64 9.33 2.67
N VAL A 30 -11.30 10.22 3.39
CA VAL A 30 -11.60 11.57 2.90
C VAL A 30 -10.46 12.50 3.26
N THR A 31 -9.91 13.16 2.26
CA THR A 31 -8.87 14.17 2.46
C THR A 31 -9.49 15.55 2.45
N ASN A 32 -8.93 16.49 3.22
CA ASN A 32 -9.40 17.88 3.22
C ASN A 32 -9.28 18.46 1.81
N LYS A 33 -10.41 18.86 1.24
CA LYS A 33 -10.50 19.40 -0.13
C LYS A 33 -10.41 20.92 -0.21
N GLN A 34 -10.38 21.59 0.94
CA GLN A 34 -10.31 23.06 1.02
C GLN A 34 -9.09 23.47 1.84
N PRO A 35 -7.88 23.39 1.29
CA PRO A 35 -6.77 24.09 1.88
C PRO A 35 -7.08 25.59 1.85
N GLY A 36 -6.77 26.30 2.92
CA GLY A 36 -6.80 27.75 2.93
C GLY A 36 -5.86 28.36 1.89
N LYS A 37 -5.60 29.68 1.96
CA LYS A 37 -4.72 30.36 1.01
C LYS A 37 -3.34 29.69 0.89
N TRP A 38 -2.80 29.21 1.99
CA TRP A 38 -1.64 28.32 2.08
C TRP A 38 -1.71 27.54 3.40
N PHE A 39 -1.06 26.40 3.47
CA PHE A 39 -0.93 25.60 4.67
C PHE A 39 0.41 24.87 4.69
N LEU A 40 0.93 24.66 5.90
CA LEU A 40 2.10 23.84 6.17
C LEU A 40 1.83 23.05 7.45
N ASP A 41 1.88 21.73 7.34
CA ASP A 41 1.84 20.79 8.45
C ASP A 41 3.14 20.00 8.44
N ALA A 42 3.83 19.95 9.55
CA ALA A 42 5.03 19.15 9.72
C ALA A 42 5.00 18.45 11.07
N SER A 43 5.45 17.22 11.09
CA SER A 43 5.62 16.47 12.32
C SER A 43 6.82 15.55 12.25
N TYR A 44 7.44 15.37 13.41
CA TYR A 44 8.48 14.39 13.63
C TYR A 44 8.20 13.68 14.94
N SER A 45 8.35 12.37 14.96
CA SER A 45 8.29 11.58 16.18
C SER A 45 9.45 10.60 16.24
N TYR A 46 9.97 10.43 17.44
CA TYR A 46 10.97 9.45 17.79
C TYR A 46 10.41 8.51 18.86
N GLY A 47 10.67 7.23 18.76
CA GLY A 47 10.15 6.23 19.68
C GLY A 47 11.09 5.05 19.88
N SER A 48 10.65 4.07 20.64
CA SER A 48 11.39 2.83 20.90
C SER A 48 11.83 2.16 19.62
N PHE A 49 12.91 1.36 19.68
CA PHE A 49 13.50 0.62 18.58
C PHE A 49 13.99 1.52 17.43
N ASN A 50 14.59 2.66 17.82
CA ASN A 50 15.08 3.66 16.87
C ASN A 50 14.02 4.07 15.84
N THR A 51 12.76 4.21 16.28
CA THR A 51 11.66 4.51 15.40
C THR A 51 11.60 5.99 15.09
N HIS A 52 11.74 6.34 13.83
CA HIS A 52 11.62 7.71 13.31
C HIS A 52 10.42 7.80 12.38
N LYS A 53 9.59 8.81 12.56
CA LYS A 53 8.50 9.15 11.66
C LYS A 53 8.55 10.63 11.36
N SER A 54 8.74 10.95 10.10
CA SER A 54 8.73 12.33 9.58
C SER A 54 7.56 12.50 8.65
N TYR A 55 6.92 13.64 8.71
CA TYR A 55 5.83 14.00 7.83
C TYR A 55 5.89 15.50 7.54
N VAL A 56 5.69 15.86 6.29
CA VAL A 56 5.49 17.25 5.87
C VAL A 56 4.38 17.29 4.82
N ARG A 57 3.51 18.25 4.98
CA ARG A 57 2.47 18.56 4.00
C ARG A 57 2.44 20.06 3.81
N PHE A 58 2.48 20.50 2.56
CA PHE A 58 2.36 21.89 2.26
C PHE A 58 1.60 22.11 0.95
N GLY A 59 0.92 23.24 0.81
CA GLY A 59 0.21 23.56 -0.40
C GLY A 59 -0.46 24.90 -0.35
N GLN A 60 -0.99 25.29 -1.51
CA GLN A 60 -1.63 26.58 -1.69
C GLN A 60 -2.70 26.53 -2.79
N ILE A 61 -3.76 27.31 -2.58
CA ILE A 61 -4.69 27.70 -3.65
C ILE A 61 -4.54 29.18 -3.89
N PHE A 62 -4.20 29.55 -5.12
CA PHE A 62 -4.08 30.93 -5.55
C PHE A 62 -5.46 31.55 -5.86
N LYS A 63 -5.54 32.89 -5.85
CA LYS A 63 -6.77 33.62 -6.19
C LYS A 63 -7.32 33.29 -7.57
N ASN A 64 -6.43 32.93 -8.51
CA ASN A 64 -6.82 32.51 -9.85
C ASN A 64 -7.32 31.06 -9.92
N GLY A 65 -7.43 30.36 -8.78
CA GLY A 65 -7.89 28.97 -8.69
C GLY A 65 -6.82 27.91 -9.00
N PHE A 66 -5.60 28.28 -9.37
CA PHE A 66 -4.51 27.30 -9.45
C PHE A 66 -4.20 26.75 -8.06
N MET A 67 -3.93 25.45 -7.96
CA MET A 67 -3.57 24.80 -6.71
C MET A 67 -2.39 23.86 -6.89
N TYR A 68 -1.59 23.75 -5.83
CA TYR A 68 -0.62 22.68 -5.66
C TYR A 68 -0.59 22.20 -4.23
N GLU A 69 -0.20 20.94 -4.04
CA GLU A 69 -0.02 20.30 -2.75
C GLU A 69 1.11 19.29 -2.86
N VAL A 70 1.96 19.24 -1.83
CA VAL A 70 3.00 18.24 -1.68
C VAL A 70 2.86 17.62 -0.30
N ASN A 71 2.85 16.29 -0.26
CA ASN A 71 2.92 15.51 0.97
C ASN A 71 4.12 14.60 0.87
N ALA A 72 4.95 14.57 1.89
CA ALA A 72 6.04 13.63 1.99
C ALA A 72 6.08 13.01 3.39
N PHE A 73 6.42 11.75 3.47
CA PHE A 73 6.63 11.10 4.75
C PHE A 73 7.74 10.04 4.64
N GLN A 74 8.34 9.78 5.79
CA GLN A 74 9.32 8.73 5.98
C GLN A 74 9.04 8.06 7.32
N ASN A 75 9.11 6.73 7.35
CA ASN A 75 9.09 5.94 8.56
C ASN A 75 10.29 4.99 8.53
N PHE A 76 10.99 4.92 9.64
CA PHE A 76 12.12 4.03 9.85
C PHE A 76 11.99 3.41 11.24
N SER A 77 12.38 2.15 11.39
CA SER A 77 12.55 1.50 12.68
C SER A 77 13.51 0.32 12.53
N ASP A 78 14.40 0.14 13.49
CA ASP A 78 15.19 -1.09 13.62
C ASP A 78 14.28 -2.27 13.98
N ASN A 79 13.14 -1.99 14.59
CA ASN A 79 12.11 -2.97 14.97
C ASN A 79 12.68 -4.15 15.79
N ASP A 80 13.70 -3.86 16.59
CA ASP A 80 14.55 -4.78 17.32
C ASP A 80 14.04 -5.08 18.74
N TYR A 81 12.72 -5.19 18.90
CA TYR A 81 12.07 -5.51 20.16
C TYR A 81 12.33 -6.94 20.63
N TYR A 82 12.15 -7.17 21.92
CA TYR A 82 12.32 -8.48 22.52
C TYR A 82 11.08 -9.36 22.30
N VAL A 83 11.32 -10.65 22.14
CA VAL A 83 10.29 -11.68 22.05
C VAL A 83 10.65 -12.88 22.90
N ASP A 84 9.62 -13.55 23.42
CA ASP A 84 9.78 -14.82 24.10
C ASP A 84 9.67 -15.94 23.08
N THR A 85 10.73 -16.76 22.97
CA THR A 85 10.83 -17.76 21.90
C THR A 85 11.70 -18.95 22.30
N TYR A 86 11.57 -20.03 21.56
CA TYR A 86 12.49 -21.14 21.62
C TYR A 86 13.71 -20.90 20.72
N VAL A 87 14.87 -21.43 21.10
CA VAL A 87 16.08 -21.37 20.28
C VAL A 87 16.36 -22.75 19.69
N ARG A 88 16.45 -22.81 18.37
CA ARG A 88 16.97 -23.97 17.66
C ARG A 88 18.49 -23.90 17.67
N ASP A 89 19.09 -24.57 18.64
CA ASP A 89 20.54 -24.65 18.77
C ASP A 89 21.16 -25.56 17.71
N PHE A 90 22.41 -25.33 17.42
CA PHE A 90 23.26 -26.17 16.59
C PHE A 90 24.69 -26.23 17.15
N GLU A 91 25.37 -27.31 16.85
CA GLU A 91 26.77 -27.54 17.23
C GLU A 91 27.58 -27.81 15.95
N ILE A 92 28.65 -27.05 15.74
CA ILE A 92 29.57 -27.30 14.63
C ILE A 92 30.67 -28.23 15.15
N ARG A 93 30.78 -29.43 14.57
CA ARG A 93 31.79 -30.42 14.93
C ARG A 93 33.12 -30.12 14.30
N GLU A 94 34.17 -30.75 14.77
CA GLU A 94 35.53 -30.61 14.24
C GLU A 94 35.64 -30.99 12.76
N ASP A 95 34.81 -31.91 12.28
CA ASP A 95 34.74 -32.29 10.86
C ASP A 95 33.91 -31.32 9.99
N GLY A 96 33.45 -30.20 10.57
CA GLY A 96 32.60 -29.21 9.90
C GLY A 96 31.15 -29.60 9.77
N SER A 97 30.73 -30.78 10.23
CA SER A 97 29.33 -31.20 10.21
C SER A 97 28.53 -30.46 11.29
N VAL A 98 27.23 -30.23 11.01
CA VAL A 98 26.34 -29.52 11.93
C VAL A 98 25.39 -30.54 12.59
N ARG A 99 25.37 -30.54 13.91
CA ARG A 99 24.43 -31.29 14.71
C ARG A 99 23.32 -30.40 15.23
N PHE A 100 22.10 -30.87 15.19
CA PHE A 100 20.94 -30.19 15.75
C PHE A 100 20.43 -30.95 16.99
N PRO A 101 20.64 -30.40 18.19
CA PRO A 101 20.01 -30.94 19.38
C PRO A 101 18.48 -30.85 19.26
N PRO A 102 17.73 -31.74 19.93
CA PRO A 102 16.26 -31.63 20.00
C PRO A 102 15.86 -30.24 20.56
N LEU A 103 14.82 -29.66 19.99
CA LEU A 103 14.28 -28.40 20.47
C LEU A 103 13.73 -28.56 21.91
N ASP A 104 14.37 -27.88 22.85
CA ASP A 104 13.94 -27.86 24.24
C ASP A 104 12.81 -26.86 24.45
N LYS A 105 11.57 -27.33 24.39
CA LYS A 105 10.37 -26.50 24.59
C LYS A 105 10.11 -26.12 26.05
N SER A 106 10.91 -26.63 27.01
CA SER A 106 10.82 -26.22 28.41
C SER A 106 11.54 -24.87 28.67
N LYS A 107 12.42 -24.43 27.75
CA LYS A 107 13.22 -23.23 27.87
C LYS A 107 12.71 -22.17 26.93
N ILE A 108 12.15 -21.11 27.48
CA ILE A 108 11.77 -19.90 26.78
C ILE A 108 12.87 -18.86 27.01
N TYR A 109 13.33 -18.23 25.94
CA TYR A 109 14.37 -17.21 25.95
C TYR A 109 13.77 -15.86 25.58
N HIS A 110 14.13 -14.81 26.30
CA HIS A 110 13.77 -13.42 26.01
C HIS A 110 14.87 -12.80 25.14
N LEU A 111 14.69 -12.75 23.83
CA LEU A 111 15.70 -12.41 22.85
C LEU A 111 15.27 -11.24 21.97
N LYS A 112 16.26 -10.44 21.61
CA LYS A 112 16.10 -9.27 20.73
C LYS A 112 16.04 -9.69 19.27
N ARG A 113 15.17 -9.06 18.49
CA ARG A 113 15.16 -9.20 17.02
C ARG A 113 16.41 -8.51 16.44
N PHE A 114 16.93 -9.01 15.33
CA PHE A 114 18.15 -8.50 14.68
C PHE A 114 18.06 -8.37 13.17
N ASN A 115 17.01 -8.91 12.52
CA ASN A 115 16.78 -8.81 11.08
C ASN A 115 15.31 -8.49 10.80
N ASP A 116 14.82 -7.35 11.33
CA ASP A 116 13.43 -6.93 11.17
C ASP A 116 13.28 -5.43 10.87
N GLN A 117 14.37 -4.77 10.44
CA GLN A 117 14.39 -3.36 10.08
C GLN A 117 13.31 -3.05 9.05
N TYR A 118 12.70 -1.91 9.20
CA TYR A 118 11.69 -1.41 8.28
C TYR A 118 11.96 0.05 7.93
N HIS A 119 11.95 0.35 6.63
CA HIS A 119 12.02 1.70 6.10
C HIS A 119 10.98 1.87 4.99
N ASN A 120 10.19 2.93 5.06
CA ASN A 120 9.38 3.35 3.92
C ASN A 120 9.29 4.88 3.82
N GLU A 121 9.17 5.34 2.60
CA GLU A 121 9.01 6.76 2.28
C GLU A 121 8.07 6.94 1.10
N ALA A 122 7.39 8.08 1.05
CA ALA A 122 6.60 8.45 -0.09
C ALA A 122 6.54 9.97 -0.27
N VAL A 123 6.39 10.36 -1.53
CA VAL A 123 6.11 11.73 -1.94
C VAL A 123 4.87 11.73 -2.82
N ILE A 124 3.90 12.56 -2.48
CA ILE A 124 2.66 12.76 -3.21
C ILE A 124 2.60 14.22 -3.64
N GLY A 125 2.76 14.46 -4.93
CA GLY A 125 2.55 15.77 -5.55
C GLY A 125 1.15 15.88 -6.14
N LYS A 126 0.51 17.04 -6.01
CA LYS A 126 -0.77 17.34 -6.63
C LYS A 126 -0.74 18.76 -7.20
N ILE A 127 -1.18 18.90 -8.44
CA ILE A 127 -1.38 20.18 -9.10
C ILE A 127 -2.77 20.21 -9.73
N GLY A 128 -3.34 21.40 -9.86
CA GLY A 128 -4.67 21.49 -10.46
C GLY A 128 -5.27 22.88 -10.45
N VAL A 129 -6.57 22.91 -10.73
CA VAL A 129 -7.36 24.13 -10.68
C VAL A 129 -8.70 23.85 -9.98
N VAL A 130 -9.21 24.89 -9.31
CA VAL A 130 -10.54 24.89 -8.68
C VAL A 130 -11.34 26.13 -9.10
N GLY A 131 -12.67 26.02 -9.08
CA GLY A 131 -13.59 27.13 -9.30
C GLY A 131 -13.51 27.74 -10.72
N LYS A 132 -13.21 26.92 -11.74
CA LYS A 132 -13.23 27.35 -13.14
C LYS A 132 -14.61 27.11 -13.77
N LYS A 133 -14.96 27.92 -14.78
CA LYS A 133 -16.23 27.75 -15.51
C LYS A 133 -16.38 26.34 -16.09
N TRP A 134 -15.29 25.75 -16.54
CA TRP A 134 -15.23 24.43 -17.18
C TRP A 134 -14.92 23.26 -16.21
N ALA A 135 -14.46 23.56 -14.98
CA ALA A 135 -14.20 22.55 -13.95
C ALA A 135 -14.34 23.17 -12.55
N ASP A 136 -15.18 22.61 -11.71
CA ASP A 136 -15.19 23.00 -10.30
C ASP A 136 -13.93 22.49 -9.61
N ARG A 137 -13.39 21.36 -10.10
CA ARG A 137 -12.08 20.83 -9.72
C ARG A 137 -11.48 19.99 -10.84
N LEU A 138 -10.24 20.27 -11.18
CA LEU A 138 -9.38 19.37 -11.96
C LEU A 138 -8.06 19.23 -11.20
N ALA A 139 -7.66 18.01 -10.90
CA ALA A 139 -6.41 17.73 -10.22
C ALA A 139 -5.66 16.56 -10.87
N LEU A 140 -4.36 16.77 -11.08
CA LEU A 140 -3.41 15.74 -11.42
C LEU A 140 -2.57 15.45 -10.18
N SER A 141 -2.43 14.18 -9.82
CA SER A 141 -1.60 13.76 -8.70
C SER A 141 -0.58 12.74 -9.15
N PHE A 142 0.55 12.75 -8.49
CA PHE A 142 1.65 11.85 -8.72
C PHE A 142 2.12 11.33 -7.36
N ASN A 143 2.12 10.03 -7.18
CA ASN A 143 2.58 9.37 -5.98
C ASN A 143 3.77 8.47 -6.33
N TYR A 144 4.87 8.67 -5.62
CA TYR A 144 6.01 7.77 -5.61
C TYR A 144 6.23 7.28 -4.19
N SER A 145 6.49 5.98 -4.03
CA SER A 145 6.84 5.40 -2.74
C SER A 145 7.89 4.31 -2.88
N TYR A 146 8.68 4.17 -1.83
CA TYR A 146 9.70 3.13 -1.67
C TYR A 146 9.53 2.45 -0.32
N PHE A 147 9.84 1.16 -0.24
CA PHE A 147 9.96 0.44 1.02
C PHE A 147 11.10 -0.58 0.99
N TYR A 148 11.65 -0.81 2.17
CA TYR A 148 12.58 -1.87 2.51
C TYR A 148 12.11 -2.55 3.79
N LYS A 149 12.12 -3.86 3.84
CA LYS A 149 11.73 -4.65 5.01
C LYS A 149 12.58 -5.90 5.13
N GLU A 150 13.30 -6.02 6.23
CA GLU A 150 13.94 -7.26 6.64
C GLU A 150 12.90 -8.24 7.18
N ILE A 151 13.17 -9.54 7.08
CA ILE A 151 12.24 -10.59 7.46
C ILE A 151 12.99 -11.56 8.35
N GLN A 152 12.78 -11.47 9.65
CA GLN A 152 13.47 -12.33 10.60
C GLN A 152 12.80 -13.67 10.82
N THR A 153 11.48 -13.81 10.68
CA THR A 153 10.79 -15.05 10.97
C THR A 153 9.89 -15.49 9.83
N GLY A 154 9.72 -16.80 9.69
CA GLY A 154 8.70 -17.41 8.86
C GLY A 154 7.31 -17.42 9.52
N VAL A 155 6.50 -18.40 9.14
CA VAL A 155 5.19 -18.64 9.78
C VAL A 155 5.36 -19.08 11.23
N TYR A 156 6.39 -19.87 11.50
CA TYR A 156 6.76 -20.29 12.86
C TYR A 156 7.85 -19.38 13.40
N GLN A 157 7.66 -18.88 14.61
CA GLN A 157 8.56 -17.94 15.26
C GLN A 157 9.95 -18.52 15.53
N ASP A 158 10.07 -19.82 15.73
CA ASP A 158 11.32 -20.54 15.96
C ASP A 158 12.16 -20.75 14.68
N VAL A 159 11.61 -20.39 13.50
CA VAL A 159 12.34 -20.40 12.22
C VAL A 159 12.83 -18.99 11.93
N VAL A 160 14.16 -18.82 11.96
CA VAL A 160 14.82 -17.52 11.90
C VAL A 160 15.54 -17.32 10.57
N PHE A 161 15.41 -16.12 10.03
CA PHE A 161 16.15 -15.64 8.87
C PHE A 161 17.00 -14.44 9.28
N GLY A 162 18.25 -14.41 8.86
CA GLY A 162 19.19 -13.35 9.21
C GLY A 162 19.51 -12.37 8.08
N GLU A 163 19.23 -12.76 6.83
CA GLU A 163 19.61 -11.97 5.65
C GLU A 163 18.46 -11.82 4.64
N LYS A 164 17.31 -12.41 4.92
CA LYS A 164 16.14 -12.32 4.05
C LYS A 164 15.47 -10.95 4.13
N PHE A 165 15.14 -10.37 2.97
CA PHE A 165 14.46 -9.06 2.91
C PHE A 165 13.56 -8.91 1.69
N ARG A 166 12.76 -7.86 1.74
CA ARG A 166 11.93 -7.39 0.64
C ARG A 166 12.14 -5.90 0.43
N LYS A 167 12.11 -5.47 -0.84
CA LYS A 167 12.11 -4.05 -1.20
C LYS A 167 11.22 -3.79 -2.39
N GLY A 168 10.79 -2.58 -2.56
CA GLY A 168 9.98 -2.23 -3.71
C GLY A 168 9.71 -0.75 -3.82
N HIS A 169 9.18 -0.37 -4.97
CA HIS A 169 8.72 0.99 -5.22
C HIS A 169 7.41 0.97 -5.98
N SER A 170 6.67 2.04 -5.84
CA SER A 170 5.40 2.25 -6.53
C SER A 170 5.36 3.63 -7.15
N LEU A 171 4.75 3.71 -8.34
CA LEU A 171 4.48 4.92 -9.07
C LEU A 171 2.99 4.96 -9.40
N ALA A 172 2.28 5.99 -8.95
CA ALA A 172 0.84 6.08 -9.13
C ALA A 172 0.37 7.49 -9.53
N PRO A 173 0.41 7.85 -10.82
CA PRO A 173 -0.28 9.03 -11.33
C PRO A 173 -1.80 8.87 -11.25
N SER A 174 -2.50 9.96 -11.00
CA SER A 174 -3.97 9.99 -10.99
C SER A 174 -4.54 11.32 -11.47
N LEU A 175 -5.76 11.25 -11.97
CA LEU A 175 -6.58 12.37 -12.45
C LEU A 175 -7.89 12.39 -11.67
N GLU A 176 -8.32 13.57 -11.24
CA GLU A 176 -9.67 13.85 -10.73
C GLU A 176 -10.25 15.03 -11.49
N TYR A 177 -11.42 14.84 -12.08
CA TYR A 177 -12.21 15.92 -12.69
C TYR A 177 -13.60 15.92 -12.08
N TYR A 178 -14.01 17.07 -11.59
CA TYR A 178 -15.35 17.29 -11.03
C TYR A 178 -15.98 18.55 -11.62
N LYS A 179 -17.23 18.41 -12.03
CA LYS A 179 -18.03 19.52 -12.56
C LYS A 179 -19.49 19.39 -12.14
N LYS A 180 -20.00 20.43 -11.49
CA LYS A 180 -21.43 20.62 -11.23
C LYS A 180 -22.11 21.21 -12.44
N ASN A 181 -23.38 20.86 -12.65
CA ASN A 181 -24.20 21.39 -13.74
C ASN A 181 -23.50 21.23 -15.12
N LEU A 182 -22.88 20.08 -15.38
CA LEU A 182 -22.22 19.78 -16.64
C LEU A 182 -23.28 19.61 -17.74
N PHE A 183 -23.21 20.40 -18.81
CA PHE A 183 -24.10 20.44 -19.96
C PHE A 183 -25.54 20.88 -19.63
N VAL A 184 -26.15 20.33 -18.59
CA VAL A 184 -27.50 20.65 -18.12
C VAL A 184 -27.50 20.97 -16.62
N LYS A 185 -28.44 21.80 -16.19
CA LYS A 185 -28.62 22.14 -14.78
C LYS A 185 -28.91 20.87 -13.96
N ASN A 186 -28.34 20.78 -12.77
CA ASN A 186 -28.51 19.69 -11.82
C ASN A 186 -27.83 18.35 -12.22
N LEU A 187 -27.02 18.30 -13.28
CA LEU A 187 -26.22 17.15 -13.63
C LEU A 187 -24.77 17.36 -13.18
N ASP A 188 -24.36 16.62 -12.17
CA ASP A 188 -22.98 16.65 -11.66
C ASP A 188 -22.19 15.47 -12.21
N LEU A 189 -20.94 15.71 -12.60
CA LEU A 189 -20.00 14.70 -13.08
C LEU A 189 -18.78 14.63 -12.19
N LEU A 190 -18.38 13.41 -11.82
CA LEU A 190 -17.08 13.06 -11.26
C LEU A 190 -16.44 12.01 -12.16
N LEU A 191 -15.24 12.32 -12.64
CA LEU A 191 -14.36 11.40 -13.35
C LEU A 191 -13.07 11.25 -12.56
N THR A 192 -12.69 10.01 -12.26
CA THR A 192 -11.38 9.70 -11.70
C THR A 192 -10.68 8.63 -12.54
N ALA A 193 -9.38 8.77 -12.69
CA ALA A 193 -8.54 7.77 -13.32
C ALA A 193 -7.23 7.66 -12.55
N ASN A 194 -6.73 6.45 -12.37
CA ASN A 194 -5.42 6.23 -11.79
C ASN A 194 -4.71 5.04 -12.47
N TYR A 195 -3.41 5.15 -12.50
CA TYR A 195 -2.52 4.08 -12.88
C TYR A 195 -1.58 3.78 -11.71
N ASN A 196 -1.38 2.53 -11.37
CA ASN A 196 -0.43 2.13 -10.36
C ASN A 196 0.54 1.12 -10.96
N HIS A 197 1.82 1.46 -10.94
CA HIS A 197 2.92 0.56 -11.27
C HIS A 197 3.70 0.26 -10.00
N ASN A 198 3.63 -0.97 -9.55
CA ASN A 198 4.26 -1.44 -8.33
C ASN A 198 5.28 -2.54 -8.67
N LEU A 199 6.52 -2.38 -8.19
CA LEU A 199 7.57 -3.36 -8.32
C LEU A 199 8.02 -3.81 -6.94
N THR A 200 8.05 -5.13 -6.71
CA THR A 200 8.50 -5.72 -5.45
C THR A 200 9.52 -6.81 -5.72
N ASN A 201 10.65 -6.74 -5.03
CA ASN A 201 11.68 -7.78 -5.01
C ASN A 201 11.64 -8.52 -3.67
N ASN A 202 11.65 -9.87 -3.74
CA ASN A 202 11.88 -10.73 -2.59
C ASN A 202 13.26 -11.35 -2.75
N VAL A 203 14.11 -11.19 -1.74
CA VAL A 203 15.50 -11.63 -1.76
C VAL A 203 15.76 -12.59 -0.60
N ASP A 204 16.18 -13.80 -0.95
CA ASP A 204 16.55 -14.89 -0.04
C ASP A 204 17.69 -15.66 -0.70
N THR A 205 18.91 -15.16 -0.50
CA THR A 205 20.11 -15.64 -1.24
C THR A 205 21.24 -16.09 -0.34
N ALA A 206 21.06 -15.96 0.97
CA ALA A 206 22.07 -16.30 1.95
C ALA A 206 22.45 -17.79 1.91
N SER A 207 23.72 -18.10 2.16
CA SER A 207 24.20 -19.46 2.39
C SER A 207 24.29 -19.82 3.87
N ARG A 208 23.78 -18.96 4.74
CA ARG A 208 23.81 -19.10 6.19
C ARG A 208 22.45 -19.47 6.74
N ALA A 209 22.44 -20.17 7.86
CA ALA A 209 21.24 -20.36 8.65
C ALA A 209 21.48 -19.85 10.07
N TYR A 210 20.53 -19.11 10.58
CA TYR A 210 20.62 -18.38 11.83
C TYR A 210 19.74 -19.00 12.92
N ASN A 211 20.14 -18.82 14.18
CA ASN A 211 19.26 -19.01 15.32
C ASN A 211 18.86 -17.64 15.92
N TRP A 212 18.02 -17.68 16.97
CA TRP A 212 17.56 -16.46 17.63
C TRP A 212 18.63 -15.65 18.37
N ARG A 213 19.81 -16.24 18.62
CA ARG A 213 20.94 -15.51 19.22
C ARG A 213 21.77 -14.77 18.16
N GLY A 214 21.41 -14.89 16.87
CA GLY A 214 22.20 -14.34 15.75
C GLY A 214 23.43 -15.21 15.41
N GLU A 215 23.58 -16.35 16.03
CA GLU A 215 24.59 -17.34 15.67
C GLU A 215 24.20 -18.00 14.34
N PHE A 216 25.19 -18.34 13.52
CA PHE A 216 24.94 -18.94 12.21
C PHE A 216 25.92 -20.06 11.89
N TYR A 217 25.53 -20.91 10.96
CA TYR A 217 26.41 -21.87 10.31
C TYR A 217 26.25 -21.77 8.79
N GLU A 218 27.32 -22.11 8.06
CA GLU A 218 27.27 -22.18 6.61
C GLU A 218 26.49 -23.40 6.14
N ARG A 219 25.54 -23.17 5.23
CA ARG A 219 24.73 -24.25 4.63
C ARG A 219 25.35 -24.69 3.31
N GLY A 220 25.20 -25.94 2.96
CA GLY A 220 25.52 -26.45 1.62
C GLY A 220 24.55 -26.00 0.52
N SER A 221 23.45 -25.33 0.91
CA SER A 221 22.43 -24.79 -0.01
C SER A 221 22.23 -23.30 0.24
N ARG A 222 21.88 -22.56 -0.80
CA ARG A 222 21.55 -21.14 -0.71
C ARG A 222 20.06 -20.93 -0.42
N GLY A 223 19.73 -19.80 0.19
CA GLY A 223 18.41 -19.42 0.63
C GLY A 223 18.09 -19.91 2.04
N GLU A 224 17.64 -19.04 2.91
CA GLU A 224 17.27 -19.39 4.29
C GLU A 224 15.94 -20.13 4.34
N GLN A 225 14.99 -19.77 3.50
CA GLN A 225 13.73 -20.47 3.29
C GLN A 225 13.67 -21.11 1.88
N SER A 226 14.00 -20.30 0.86
CA SER A 226 14.02 -20.75 -0.53
C SER A 226 14.95 -19.85 -1.35
N TYR A 227 15.94 -20.45 -2.02
CA TYR A 227 16.87 -19.67 -2.85
C TYR A 227 16.13 -18.91 -3.94
N GLN A 228 15.99 -17.61 -3.75
CA GLN A 228 15.28 -16.76 -4.70
C GLN A 228 15.78 -15.31 -4.68
N ASN A 229 15.75 -14.70 -5.84
CA ASN A 229 15.63 -13.27 -6.03
C ASN A 229 14.54 -13.06 -7.06
N SER A 230 13.34 -12.78 -6.61
CA SER A 230 12.17 -12.69 -7.46
C SER A 230 11.65 -11.26 -7.56
N GLU A 231 11.26 -10.87 -8.75
CA GLU A 231 10.66 -9.58 -9.04
C GLU A 231 9.19 -9.77 -9.44
N SER A 232 8.30 -9.05 -8.78
CA SER A 232 6.88 -8.98 -9.14
C SER A 232 6.55 -7.56 -9.56
N LYS A 233 5.97 -7.42 -10.76
CA LYS A 233 5.44 -6.15 -11.30
C LYS A 233 3.93 -6.23 -11.34
N ASN A 234 3.28 -5.26 -10.71
CA ASN A 234 1.84 -5.08 -10.84
C ASN A 234 1.59 -3.77 -11.58
N LYS A 235 0.74 -3.83 -12.59
CA LYS A 235 0.19 -2.67 -13.29
C LYS A 235 -1.31 -2.68 -13.08
N ASN A 236 -1.87 -1.56 -12.66
CA ASN A 236 -3.30 -1.46 -12.41
C ASN A 236 -3.83 -0.12 -12.92
N TRP A 237 -4.76 -0.19 -13.88
CA TRP A 237 -5.54 0.95 -14.35
C TRP A 237 -6.92 0.89 -13.73
N ASN A 238 -7.34 2.00 -13.13
CA ASN A 238 -8.71 2.14 -12.64
C ASN A 238 -9.29 3.45 -13.15
N GLY A 239 -10.55 3.40 -13.57
CA GLY A 239 -11.32 4.57 -13.94
C GLY A 239 -12.70 4.50 -13.31
N THR A 240 -13.21 5.64 -12.85
CA THR A 240 -14.58 5.76 -12.34
C THR A 240 -15.23 6.99 -12.96
N LEU A 241 -16.37 6.76 -13.59
CA LEU A 241 -17.29 7.80 -14.03
C LEU A 241 -18.51 7.75 -13.11
N ARG A 242 -18.85 8.88 -12.48
CA ARG A 242 -20.09 9.02 -11.70
C ARG A 242 -20.84 10.25 -12.17
N MET A 243 -22.11 10.06 -12.44
CA MET A 243 -23.04 11.13 -12.82
C MET A 243 -24.18 11.15 -11.81
N ASN A 244 -24.47 12.32 -11.23
CA ASN A 244 -25.60 12.52 -10.35
C ASN A 244 -26.55 13.53 -10.99
N TYR A 245 -27.79 13.14 -11.16
CA TYR A 245 -28.85 14.03 -11.63
C TYR A 245 -29.83 14.29 -10.51
N HIS A 246 -30.01 15.57 -10.16
CA HIS A 246 -30.87 16.04 -9.06
C HIS A 246 -32.17 16.61 -9.60
N ILE A 247 -33.28 16.12 -9.13
CA ILE A 247 -34.61 16.66 -9.42
C ILE A 247 -35.19 17.24 -8.12
N GLY A 248 -35.23 18.56 -8.04
CA GLY A 248 -35.53 19.25 -6.79
C GLY A 248 -34.51 18.94 -5.71
N GLU A 249 -34.92 18.99 -4.45
CA GLU A 249 -34.07 18.71 -3.29
C GLU A 249 -34.19 17.25 -2.83
N ALA A 250 -35.28 16.58 -3.24
CA ALA A 250 -35.63 15.26 -2.73
C ALA A 250 -35.06 14.09 -3.54
N HIS A 251 -34.92 14.22 -4.85
CA HIS A 251 -34.64 13.10 -5.72
C HIS A 251 -33.23 13.18 -6.30
N THR A 252 -32.46 12.10 -6.19
CA THR A 252 -31.13 11.97 -6.82
C THR A 252 -31.04 10.65 -7.56
N PHE A 253 -30.72 10.71 -8.85
CA PHE A 253 -30.39 9.56 -9.68
C PHE A 253 -28.86 9.53 -9.86
N THR A 254 -28.24 8.40 -9.55
CA THR A 254 -26.79 8.22 -9.71
C THR A 254 -26.53 7.11 -10.72
N PHE A 255 -25.77 7.42 -11.77
CA PHE A 255 -25.12 6.44 -12.62
C PHE A 255 -23.63 6.36 -12.23
N SER A 256 -23.12 5.16 -12.07
CA SER A 256 -21.70 4.92 -11.85
C SER A 256 -21.18 3.85 -12.80
N HIS A 257 -20.01 4.09 -13.40
CA HIS A 257 -19.30 3.13 -14.20
C HIS A 257 -17.85 3.03 -13.73
N VAL A 258 -17.41 1.80 -13.44
CA VAL A 258 -16.06 1.52 -12.96
C VAL A 258 -15.38 0.55 -13.94
N VAL A 259 -14.19 0.91 -14.37
CA VAL A 259 -13.29 0.05 -15.14
C VAL A 259 -12.04 -0.25 -14.34
N SER A 260 -11.58 -1.48 -14.37
CA SER A 260 -10.31 -1.89 -13.77
C SER A 260 -9.61 -2.88 -14.71
N ASP A 261 -8.34 -2.63 -14.97
CA ASP A 261 -7.43 -3.53 -15.71
C ASP A 261 -6.20 -3.75 -14.86
N PHE A 262 -6.01 -4.99 -14.42
CA PHE A 262 -4.89 -5.41 -13.58
C PHE A 262 -4.06 -6.45 -14.30
N GLU A 263 -2.74 -6.21 -14.37
CA GLU A 263 -1.74 -7.14 -14.88
C GLU A 263 -0.67 -7.37 -13.81
N ARG A 264 -0.38 -8.63 -13.52
CA ARG A 264 0.76 -9.03 -12.68
C ARG A 264 1.68 -9.94 -13.46
N THR A 265 2.95 -9.57 -13.52
CA THR A 265 4.05 -10.43 -13.99
C THR A 265 5.01 -10.71 -12.86
N SER A 266 5.55 -11.91 -12.81
CA SER A 266 6.57 -12.29 -11.84
C SER A 266 7.69 -13.01 -12.57
N ARG A 267 8.93 -12.71 -12.22
CA ARG A 267 10.10 -13.42 -12.75
C ARG A 267 11.05 -13.75 -11.62
N SER A 268 11.72 -14.89 -11.72
CA SER A 268 12.87 -15.19 -10.89
C SER A 268 14.12 -14.65 -11.57
N ILE A 269 14.93 -13.87 -10.84
CA ILE A 269 16.23 -13.41 -11.30
C ILE A 269 17.25 -14.51 -11.07
N ILE A 270 17.15 -15.18 -9.92
CA ILE A 270 17.93 -16.35 -9.51
C ILE A 270 17.04 -17.33 -8.75
N GLY A 271 17.44 -18.57 -8.70
CA GLY A 271 16.69 -19.66 -8.09
C GLY A 271 16.04 -20.55 -9.14
N ALA A 272 15.87 -21.81 -8.85
CA ALA A 272 15.22 -22.75 -9.74
C ALA A 272 13.73 -22.39 -9.88
N SER A 273 13.26 -22.17 -11.10
CA SER A 273 11.85 -22.31 -11.38
C SER A 273 11.50 -23.76 -11.11
N SER A 274 10.58 -24.06 -10.20
CA SER A 274 10.05 -25.41 -10.11
C SER A 274 9.43 -25.75 -11.48
N LYS A 275 9.69 -26.94 -12.00
CA LYS A 275 9.10 -27.42 -13.25
C LYS A 275 7.56 -27.39 -13.26
N PHE A 276 6.94 -27.12 -12.12
CA PHE A 276 5.49 -27.16 -11.92
C PHE A 276 4.82 -25.79 -11.83
N THR A 277 5.57 -24.68 -11.75
CA THR A 277 4.94 -23.35 -11.60
C THR A 277 5.68 -22.33 -12.44
N ASP A 278 5.13 -22.00 -13.57
CA ASP A 278 5.59 -20.88 -14.39
C ASP A 278 4.95 -19.57 -13.90
N PHE A 279 5.73 -18.79 -13.18
CA PHE A 279 5.31 -17.47 -12.69
C PHE A 279 5.50 -16.35 -13.73
N SER A 280 6.08 -16.65 -14.90
CA SER A 280 6.32 -15.67 -15.97
C SER A 280 5.03 -15.35 -16.74
N ILE A 281 4.03 -16.23 -16.72
CA ILE A 281 2.75 -16.01 -17.38
C ILE A 281 2.03 -14.85 -16.68
N PRO A 282 1.69 -13.77 -17.42
CA PRO A 282 0.98 -12.64 -16.86
C PRO A 282 -0.40 -13.04 -16.32
N LYS A 283 -0.72 -12.60 -15.11
CA LYS A 283 -2.06 -12.71 -14.55
C LYS A 283 -2.80 -11.43 -14.87
N ILE A 284 -3.84 -11.53 -15.69
CA ILE A 284 -4.62 -10.38 -16.15
C ILE A 284 -6.04 -10.51 -15.60
N THR A 285 -6.54 -9.41 -15.05
CA THR A 285 -7.94 -9.32 -14.61
C THR A 285 -8.53 -8.01 -15.15
N ARG A 286 -9.63 -8.09 -15.89
CA ARG A 286 -10.36 -6.93 -16.42
C ARG A 286 -11.78 -6.93 -15.89
N LYS A 287 -12.23 -5.78 -15.41
CA LYS A 287 -13.56 -5.60 -14.86
C LYS A 287 -14.18 -4.33 -15.39
N ASN A 288 -15.46 -4.43 -15.77
CA ASN A 288 -16.29 -3.31 -16.16
C ASN A 288 -17.62 -3.46 -15.41
N VAL A 289 -17.95 -2.47 -14.62
CA VAL A 289 -19.15 -2.52 -13.78
C VAL A 289 -19.92 -1.22 -13.90
N SER A 290 -21.20 -1.32 -14.20
CA SER A 290 -22.12 -0.19 -14.20
C SER A 290 -23.18 -0.39 -13.13
N GLY A 291 -23.57 0.70 -12.49
CA GLY A 291 -24.62 0.70 -11.48
C GLY A 291 -25.51 1.93 -11.60
N LEU A 292 -26.78 1.74 -11.29
CA LEU A 292 -27.78 2.80 -11.18
C LEU A 292 -28.32 2.80 -9.75
N SER A 293 -28.47 3.96 -9.15
CA SER A 293 -29.17 4.11 -7.88
C SER A 293 -30.09 5.32 -7.89
N TYR A 294 -31.16 5.22 -7.14
CA TYR A 294 -32.09 6.30 -6.85
C TYR A 294 -32.14 6.52 -5.35
N ARG A 295 -32.08 7.78 -4.95
CA ARG A 295 -32.25 8.22 -3.57
C ARG A 295 -33.39 9.20 -3.47
N LEU A 296 -34.29 8.94 -2.52
CA LEU A 296 -35.31 9.87 -2.05
C LEU A 296 -34.88 10.40 -0.67
N MET A 297 -34.80 11.70 -0.52
CA MET A 297 -34.62 12.36 0.78
C MET A 297 -35.96 13.10 1.09
N PRO A 298 -36.67 12.68 2.11
CA PRO A 298 -37.87 13.40 2.49
C PRO A 298 -37.51 14.82 2.90
N VAL A 299 -38.19 15.81 2.32
CA VAL A 299 -38.08 17.21 2.74
C VAL A 299 -38.89 17.32 4.02
N SER A 300 -38.22 17.55 5.15
CA SER A 300 -38.96 17.93 6.38
C SER A 300 -39.41 19.38 6.22
N TYR A 301 -40.68 19.58 6.21
CA TYR A 301 -41.33 20.90 6.28
C TYR A 301 -41.21 21.47 7.69
#